data_2a0f85d976af211a4ddcc10376ce4ed6
#
_entry.id   2a0f85d976af211a4ddcc10376ce4ed6
#
_cell.length_a   1.000
_cell.length_b   1.000
_cell.length_c   1.000
_cell.angle_alpha   90.00
_cell.angle_beta   90.00
_cell.angle_gamma   90.00
#
_symmetry.space_group_name_H-M   'P 1'
#
loop_
_entity.id
_entity.type
_entity.pdbx_description
1 polymer ?
#
loop_
_entity_poly.entity_id
_entity_poly.type
_entity_poly.pdbx_seq_one_letter_code
_entity_poly.pdbx_strand_id
1 'polypeptide(L)'
;MGTRFLEDEVIRLRALEPEDLELLYRWENDSALWEFSSTLAPFSRYLLKEYIENAAQQTIFEARQLRLMMTLKPEQKTIGVLDLFDFDPHNRRAACGILVDRPYQRNGYGFRSMRLLTDYAFSFLGMRQLYVHIPAHNVDSLRLYERFGFERTGILRDWVVTDNRRYADVYVLQLINSGKDL
;
A
#
# COMPACT_ATOMS: atom_id res chain seq x y z
N MET A 1 -11.08 -18.02 -13.27
CA MET A 1 -9.70 -18.45 -12.91
C MET A 1 -9.10 -17.38 -12.04
N GLY A 2 -8.70 -17.69 -10.80
CA GLY A 2 -8.00 -16.74 -9.94
C GLY A 2 -6.60 -16.43 -10.51
N THR A 3 -6.13 -15.21 -10.31
CA THR A 3 -4.77 -14.86 -10.70
C THR A 3 -3.80 -15.53 -9.73
N ARG A 4 -2.84 -16.28 -10.24
CA ARG A 4 -1.86 -17.08 -9.47
C ARG A 4 -1.17 -16.32 -8.31
N PHE A 5 -1.09 -14.99 -8.38
CA PHE A 5 -0.35 -14.16 -7.44
C PHE A 5 -1.22 -13.27 -6.55
N LEU A 6 -2.44 -12.96 -6.96
CA LEU A 6 -3.24 -11.89 -6.36
C LEU A 6 -4.43 -12.40 -5.54
N GLU A 7 -4.49 -13.70 -5.27
CA GLU A 7 -5.51 -14.25 -4.38
C GLU A 7 -5.08 -15.52 -3.66
N ASP A 8 -5.64 -15.72 -2.49
CA ASP A 8 -5.62 -16.98 -1.77
C ASP A 8 -7.06 -17.46 -1.45
N GLU A 9 -7.24 -18.35 -0.49
CA GLU A 9 -8.55 -18.86 -0.10
C GLU A 9 -9.45 -17.80 0.58
N VAL A 10 -8.86 -16.75 1.16
CA VAL A 10 -9.57 -15.74 1.96
C VAL A 10 -9.64 -14.38 1.26
N ILE A 11 -8.53 -13.94 0.67
CA ILE A 11 -8.37 -12.60 0.13
C ILE A 11 -8.15 -12.64 -1.38
N ARG A 12 -8.73 -11.66 -2.06
CA ARG A 12 -8.40 -11.28 -3.43
C ARG A 12 -7.92 -9.83 -3.46
N LEU A 13 -6.79 -9.61 -4.11
CA LEU A 13 -6.32 -8.29 -4.52
C LEU A 13 -6.79 -8.06 -5.96
N ARG A 14 -7.59 -7.03 -6.19
CA ARG A 14 -8.18 -6.71 -7.50
C ARG A 14 -7.90 -5.27 -7.91
N ALA A 15 -8.08 -4.99 -9.17
CA ALA A 15 -8.04 -3.62 -9.68
C ALA A 15 -9.08 -2.73 -8.98
N LEU A 16 -8.80 -1.44 -9.00
CA LEU A 16 -9.72 -0.39 -8.61
C LEU A 16 -10.85 -0.29 -9.64
N GLU A 17 -12.10 -0.21 -9.16
CA GLU A 17 -13.31 -0.14 -9.98
C GLU A 17 -14.13 1.11 -9.65
N PRO A 18 -15.01 1.60 -10.55
CA PRO A 18 -15.84 2.77 -10.30
C PRO A 18 -16.70 2.68 -9.02
N GLU A 19 -17.11 1.48 -8.65
CA GLU A 19 -17.92 1.19 -7.46
C GLU A 19 -17.16 1.45 -6.15
N ASP A 20 -15.83 1.53 -6.20
CA ASP A 20 -14.99 1.78 -5.03
C ASP A 20 -14.95 3.27 -4.62
N LEU A 21 -15.57 4.17 -5.40
CA LEU A 21 -15.51 5.61 -5.18
C LEU A 21 -15.89 6.02 -3.75
N GLU A 22 -16.97 5.48 -3.20
CA GLU A 22 -17.42 5.85 -1.84
C GLU A 22 -16.49 5.29 -0.75
N LEU A 23 -15.86 4.14 -0.98
CA LEU A 23 -14.84 3.62 -0.07
C LEU A 23 -13.59 4.50 -0.08
N LEU A 24 -13.10 4.87 -1.26
CA LEU A 24 -11.97 5.78 -1.39
C LEU A 24 -12.28 7.14 -0.77
N TYR A 25 -13.47 7.70 -1.06
CA TYR A 25 -13.88 8.98 -0.48
C TYR A 25 -13.85 8.96 1.05
N ARG A 26 -14.29 7.88 1.66
CA ARG A 26 -14.27 7.71 3.11
C ARG A 26 -12.83 7.58 3.65
N TRP A 27 -12.00 6.77 3.04
CA TRP A 27 -10.65 6.50 3.52
C TRP A 27 -9.70 7.68 3.28
N GLU A 28 -9.71 8.27 2.09
CA GLU A 28 -8.84 9.40 1.75
C GLU A 28 -9.20 10.67 2.54
N ASN A 29 -10.44 10.79 3.00
CA ASN A 29 -10.91 11.92 3.83
C ASN A 29 -10.95 11.63 5.34
N ASP A 30 -10.48 10.46 5.79
CA ASP A 30 -10.30 10.22 7.22
C ASP A 30 -9.05 10.97 7.72
N SER A 31 -9.28 12.11 8.38
CA SER A 31 -8.19 12.97 8.86
C SER A 31 -7.25 12.26 9.85
N ALA A 32 -7.69 11.19 10.51
CA ALA A 32 -6.82 10.38 11.37
C ALA A 32 -5.76 9.60 10.58
N LEU A 33 -5.90 9.48 9.25
CA LEU A 33 -4.93 8.82 8.37
C LEU A 33 -3.99 9.83 7.70
N TRP A 34 -4.32 11.13 7.71
CA TRP A 34 -3.55 12.15 6.99
C TRP A 34 -2.12 12.31 7.51
N GLU A 35 -1.91 12.10 8.81
CA GLU A 35 -0.58 12.12 9.42
C GLU A 35 0.35 11.03 8.85
N PHE A 36 -0.22 9.91 8.36
CA PHE A 36 0.52 8.78 7.81
C PHE A 36 0.50 8.74 6.28
N SER A 37 -0.13 9.72 5.66
CA SER A 37 -0.23 9.87 4.21
C SER A 37 0.29 11.24 3.77
N SER A 38 0.37 11.46 2.48
CA SER A 38 0.73 12.78 1.93
C SER A 38 -0.47 13.69 1.73
N THR A 39 -1.60 13.40 2.37
CA THR A 39 -2.85 14.15 2.19
C THR A 39 -2.82 15.45 2.99
N LEU A 40 -2.93 16.57 2.30
CA LEU A 40 -2.92 17.92 2.91
C LEU A 40 -4.28 18.60 2.86
N ALA A 41 -5.21 18.08 2.07
CA ALA A 41 -6.55 18.63 1.89
C ALA A 41 -7.56 17.54 1.56
N PRO A 42 -8.84 17.72 1.85
CA PRO A 42 -9.86 16.73 1.51
C PRO A 42 -10.01 16.56 -0.02
N PHE A 43 -10.25 15.34 -0.41
CA PHE A 43 -10.53 14.99 -1.81
C PHE A 43 -12.03 15.15 -2.13
N SER A 44 -12.34 15.72 -3.29
CA SER A 44 -13.70 15.69 -3.81
C SER A 44 -13.99 14.34 -4.48
N ARG A 45 -15.28 13.98 -4.56
CA ARG A 45 -15.69 12.81 -5.36
C ARG A 45 -15.33 12.94 -6.83
N TYR A 46 -15.35 14.16 -7.36
CA TYR A 46 -14.94 14.42 -8.73
C TYR A 46 -13.48 14.04 -8.96
N LEU A 47 -12.57 14.51 -8.10
CA LEU A 47 -11.14 14.18 -8.21
C LEU A 47 -10.87 12.68 -8.07
N LEU A 48 -11.55 12.02 -7.14
CA LEU A 48 -11.40 10.57 -6.96
C LEU A 48 -11.96 9.78 -8.14
N LYS A 49 -13.05 10.27 -8.77
CA LYS A 49 -13.58 9.66 -9.99
C LYS A 49 -12.59 9.77 -11.13
N GLU A 50 -11.99 10.95 -11.37
CA GLU A 50 -10.94 11.13 -12.37
C GLU A 50 -9.73 10.21 -12.08
N TYR A 51 -9.34 10.06 -10.82
CA TYR A 51 -8.27 9.15 -10.42
C TYR A 51 -8.59 7.70 -10.80
N ILE A 52 -9.81 7.22 -10.54
CA ILE A 52 -10.26 5.87 -10.90
C ILE A 52 -10.23 5.69 -12.43
N GLU A 53 -10.78 6.64 -13.18
CA GLU A 53 -10.80 6.61 -14.64
C GLU A 53 -9.39 6.60 -15.23
N ASN A 54 -8.49 7.41 -14.71
CA ASN A 54 -7.08 7.45 -15.16
C ASN A 54 -6.35 6.14 -14.82
N ALA A 55 -6.58 5.57 -13.64
CA ALA A 55 -5.99 4.30 -13.25
C ALA A 55 -6.38 3.14 -14.17
N ALA A 56 -7.59 3.18 -14.75
CA ALA A 56 -8.06 2.19 -15.71
C ALA A 56 -7.44 2.33 -17.12
N GLN A 57 -6.86 3.49 -17.44
CA GLN A 57 -6.35 3.82 -18.79
C GLN A 57 -4.82 3.77 -18.89
N GLN A 58 -4.12 3.79 -17.78
CA GLN A 58 -2.67 3.87 -17.74
C GLN A 58 -2.05 2.52 -17.35
N THR A 59 -0.87 2.25 -17.91
CA THR A 59 -0.03 1.16 -17.38
C THR A 59 0.57 1.56 -16.04
N ILE A 60 1.00 0.56 -15.25
CA ILE A 60 1.65 0.80 -13.94
C ILE A 60 2.92 1.66 -14.06
N PHE A 61 3.60 1.63 -15.21
CA PHE A 61 4.80 2.41 -15.46
C PHE A 61 4.49 3.86 -15.83
N GLU A 62 3.41 4.12 -16.56
CA GLU A 62 2.94 5.47 -16.87
C GLU A 62 2.38 6.16 -15.62
N ALA A 63 1.52 5.47 -14.88
CA ALA A 63 0.96 5.94 -13.62
C ALA A 63 2.01 6.01 -12.49
N ARG A 64 3.11 5.24 -12.60
CA ARG A 64 4.09 4.99 -11.53
C ARG A 64 3.46 4.53 -10.22
N GLN A 65 2.29 3.94 -10.32
CA GLN A 65 1.48 3.47 -9.20
C GLN A 65 0.62 2.27 -9.64
N LEU A 66 0.43 1.35 -8.72
CA LEU A 66 -0.57 0.29 -8.80
C LEU A 66 -1.32 0.26 -7.49
N ARG A 67 -2.61 0.58 -7.51
CA ARG A 67 -3.53 0.42 -6.36
C ARG A 67 -4.34 -0.84 -6.53
N LEU A 68 -4.31 -1.69 -5.51
CA LEU A 68 -5.07 -2.94 -5.45
C LEU A 68 -6.05 -2.89 -4.28
N MET A 69 -7.30 -3.21 -4.57
CA MET A 69 -8.36 -3.29 -3.58
C MET A 69 -8.33 -4.66 -2.90
N MET A 70 -8.30 -4.68 -1.58
CA MET A 70 -8.29 -5.88 -0.74
C MET A 70 -9.73 -6.32 -0.49
N THR A 71 -10.14 -7.46 -1.05
CA THR A 71 -11.51 -7.99 -0.96
C THR A 71 -11.53 -9.34 -0.25
N LEU A 72 -12.40 -9.51 0.73
CA LEU A 72 -12.71 -10.80 1.34
C LEU A 72 -13.54 -11.63 0.35
N LYS A 73 -13.07 -12.82 0.02
CA LYS A 73 -13.68 -13.68 -1.00
C LYS A 73 -15.08 -14.20 -0.61
N PRO A 74 -15.31 -14.65 0.63
CA PRO A 74 -16.63 -15.15 1.01
C PRO A 74 -17.73 -14.08 0.89
N GLU A 75 -17.47 -12.89 1.41
CA GLU A 75 -18.46 -11.81 1.47
C GLU A 75 -18.40 -10.87 0.26
N GLN A 76 -17.44 -11.03 -0.62
CA GLN A 76 -17.12 -10.10 -1.72
C GLN A 76 -16.98 -8.65 -1.24
N LYS A 77 -16.47 -8.48 -0.03
CA LYS A 77 -16.41 -7.17 0.66
C LYS A 77 -15.01 -6.60 0.62
N THR A 78 -14.90 -5.37 0.13
CA THR A 78 -13.63 -4.63 0.12
C THR A 78 -13.34 -4.09 1.51
N ILE A 79 -12.15 -4.38 2.03
CA ILE A 79 -11.73 -4.13 3.41
C ILE A 79 -10.44 -3.31 3.52
N GLY A 80 -9.87 -2.91 2.41
CA GLY A 80 -8.64 -2.13 2.41
C GLY A 80 -8.04 -1.96 1.03
N VAL A 81 -6.86 -1.35 1.00
CA VAL A 81 -6.06 -1.14 -0.21
C VAL A 81 -4.60 -1.48 0.04
N LEU A 82 -3.91 -1.86 -1.02
CA LEU A 82 -2.45 -1.92 -1.10
C LEU A 82 -2.00 -1.10 -2.28
N ASP A 83 -0.91 -0.40 -2.09
CA ASP A 83 -0.27 0.39 -3.13
C ASP A 83 1.16 -0.08 -3.38
N LEU A 84 1.53 -0.13 -4.64
CA LEU A 84 2.91 -0.03 -5.10
C LEU A 84 3.03 1.31 -5.81
N PHE A 85 4.04 2.11 -5.47
CA PHE A 85 4.23 3.44 -6.04
C PHE A 85 5.72 3.75 -6.17
N ASP A 86 6.05 4.88 -6.78
CA ASP A 86 7.44 5.26 -7.06
C ASP A 86 8.22 4.14 -7.78
N PHE A 87 7.59 3.54 -8.79
CA PHE A 87 8.23 2.52 -9.59
C PHE A 87 9.51 3.05 -10.25
N ASP A 88 10.61 2.36 -9.97
CA ASP A 88 11.90 2.55 -10.63
C ASP A 88 12.24 1.24 -11.39
N PRO A 89 11.86 1.13 -12.66
CA PRO A 89 12.07 -0.09 -13.43
C PRO A 89 13.54 -0.38 -13.69
N HIS A 90 14.39 0.65 -13.75
CA HIS A 90 15.82 0.48 -13.95
C HIS A 90 16.48 -0.19 -12.73
N ASN A 91 16.17 0.28 -11.53
CA ASN A 91 16.70 -0.28 -10.29
C ASN A 91 15.80 -1.40 -9.71
N ARG A 92 14.72 -1.75 -10.39
CA ARG A 92 13.75 -2.79 -10.01
C ARG A 92 13.26 -2.64 -8.56
N ARG A 93 12.84 -1.44 -8.19
CA ARG A 93 12.32 -1.12 -6.85
C ARG A 93 11.01 -0.35 -6.91
N ALA A 94 10.22 -0.48 -5.85
CA ALA A 94 9.01 0.30 -5.65
C ALA A 94 8.79 0.54 -4.15
N ALA A 95 8.13 1.64 -3.83
CA ALA A 95 7.58 1.83 -2.50
C ALA A 95 6.28 1.02 -2.36
N CYS A 96 5.92 0.63 -1.14
CA CYS A 96 4.65 -0.03 -0.88
C CYS A 96 3.91 0.61 0.30
N GLY A 97 2.59 0.53 0.26
CA GLY A 97 1.70 1.00 1.32
C GLY A 97 0.54 0.06 1.53
N ILE A 98 -0.05 0.09 2.72
CA ILE A 98 -1.22 -0.70 3.06
C ILE A 98 -2.16 0.08 3.97
N LEU A 99 -3.44 -0.02 3.67
CA LEU A 99 -4.51 0.42 4.56
C LEU A 99 -5.49 -0.73 4.72
N VAL A 100 -5.80 -1.08 5.97
CA VAL A 100 -6.90 -2.00 6.33
C VAL A 100 -7.96 -1.19 7.06
N ASP A 101 -9.19 -1.26 6.60
CA ASP A 101 -10.33 -0.57 7.21
C ASP A 101 -10.48 -1.00 8.67
N ARG A 102 -10.73 -0.05 9.57
CA ARG A 102 -10.70 -0.23 11.04
C ARG A 102 -11.43 -1.47 11.55
N PRO A 103 -12.66 -1.80 11.10
CA PRO A 103 -13.36 -3.00 11.57
C PRO A 103 -12.65 -4.32 11.25
N TYR A 104 -11.71 -4.30 10.30
CA TYR A 104 -11.01 -5.49 9.80
C TYR A 104 -9.55 -5.58 10.27
N GLN A 105 -9.08 -4.59 11.01
CA GLN A 105 -7.73 -4.61 11.57
C GLN A 105 -7.56 -5.73 12.60
N ARG A 106 -6.29 -6.14 12.81
CA ARG A 106 -5.89 -7.17 13.80
C ARG A 106 -6.43 -8.59 13.54
N ASN A 107 -6.98 -8.84 12.36
CA ASN A 107 -7.43 -10.18 11.92
C ASN A 107 -6.42 -10.89 11.00
N GLY A 108 -5.21 -10.36 10.87
CA GLY A 108 -4.16 -10.93 10.01
C GLY A 108 -4.30 -10.63 8.51
N TYR A 109 -5.35 -9.91 8.10
CA TYR A 109 -5.59 -9.60 6.69
C TYR A 109 -4.46 -8.77 6.07
N GLY A 110 -3.93 -7.79 6.81
CA GLY A 110 -2.80 -6.98 6.33
C GLY A 110 -1.56 -7.82 6.02
N PHE A 111 -1.21 -8.76 6.89
CA PHE A 111 -0.08 -9.65 6.69
C PHE A 111 -0.28 -10.59 5.48
N ARG A 112 -1.49 -11.15 5.36
CA ARG A 112 -1.87 -12.03 4.25
C ARG A 112 -1.84 -11.30 2.91
N SER A 113 -2.39 -10.10 2.86
CA SER A 113 -2.40 -9.26 1.65
C SER A 113 -1.00 -8.80 1.25
N MET A 114 -0.16 -8.46 2.22
CA MET A 114 1.24 -8.11 1.96
C MET A 114 1.99 -9.29 1.33
N ARG A 115 1.71 -10.53 1.74
CA ARG A 115 2.32 -11.73 1.11
C ARG A 115 1.93 -11.85 -0.35
N LEU A 116 0.66 -11.69 -0.68
CA LEU A 116 0.19 -11.70 -2.07
C LEU A 116 0.85 -10.59 -2.91
N LEU A 117 0.95 -9.37 -2.34
CA LEU A 117 1.59 -8.24 -3.01
C LEU A 117 3.08 -8.50 -3.27
N THR A 118 3.80 -9.03 -2.28
CA THR A 118 5.24 -9.30 -2.41
C THR A 118 5.51 -10.43 -3.39
N ASP A 119 4.71 -11.50 -3.37
CA ASP A 119 4.81 -12.58 -4.35
C ASP A 119 4.57 -12.06 -5.77
N TYR A 120 3.59 -11.20 -5.95
CA TYR A 120 3.33 -10.54 -7.24
C TYR A 120 4.48 -9.62 -7.65
N ALA A 121 4.95 -8.76 -6.75
CA ALA A 121 6.01 -7.80 -7.05
C ALA A 121 7.35 -8.49 -7.39
N PHE A 122 7.70 -9.54 -6.67
CA PHE A 122 8.98 -10.21 -6.85
C PHE A 122 8.96 -11.25 -7.97
N SER A 123 7.90 -12.08 -8.04
CA SER A 123 7.86 -13.21 -8.96
C SER A 123 7.25 -12.87 -10.32
N PHE A 124 6.39 -11.85 -10.40
CA PHE A 124 5.74 -11.46 -11.67
C PHE A 124 6.30 -10.16 -12.23
N LEU A 125 6.38 -9.08 -11.40
CA LEU A 125 6.94 -7.80 -11.85
C LEU A 125 8.48 -7.78 -11.86
N GLY A 126 9.15 -8.78 -11.29
CA GLY A 126 10.60 -8.87 -11.26
C GLY A 126 11.29 -7.80 -10.41
N MET A 127 10.59 -7.27 -9.41
CA MET A 127 11.18 -6.30 -8.49
C MET A 127 12.32 -6.92 -7.67
N ARG A 128 13.40 -6.17 -7.47
CA ARG A 128 14.50 -6.56 -6.60
C ARG A 128 14.20 -6.27 -5.15
N GLN A 129 13.50 -5.17 -4.88
CA GLN A 129 13.17 -4.76 -3.52
C GLN A 129 11.90 -3.93 -3.45
N LEU A 130 11.26 -4.01 -2.30
CA LEU A 130 10.24 -3.07 -1.84
C LEU A 130 10.77 -2.27 -0.68
N TYR A 131 10.34 -1.02 -0.56
CA TYR A 131 10.70 -0.17 0.56
C TYR A 131 9.47 0.59 1.09
N VAL A 132 9.58 1.07 2.31
CA VAL A 132 8.54 1.88 2.94
C VAL A 132 9.18 2.92 3.87
N HIS A 133 8.54 4.08 3.93
CA HIS A 133 8.84 5.13 4.88
C HIS A 133 7.76 5.15 5.96
N ILE A 134 8.14 4.92 7.23
CA ILE A 134 7.18 4.82 8.33
C ILE A 134 7.58 5.82 9.41
N PRO A 135 6.68 6.78 9.77
CA PRO A 135 6.89 7.66 10.91
C PRO A 135 7.19 6.86 12.19
N ALA A 136 8.17 7.31 12.97
CA ALA A 136 8.66 6.58 14.14
C ALA A 136 7.59 6.29 15.19
N HIS A 137 6.55 7.13 15.25
CA HIS A 137 5.40 6.95 16.16
C HIS A 137 4.30 6.03 15.62
N ASN A 138 4.35 5.62 14.33
CA ASN A 138 3.41 4.67 13.76
C ASN A 138 3.82 3.22 14.10
N VAL A 139 3.66 2.87 15.38
CA VAL A 139 4.14 1.60 15.93
C VAL A 139 3.43 0.39 15.31
N ASP A 140 2.15 0.51 14.95
CA ASP A 140 1.39 -0.59 14.37
C ASP A 140 1.90 -0.94 12.97
N SER A 141 2.19 0.07 12.13
CA SER A 141 2.82 -0.16 10.83
C SER A 141 4.24 -0.73 10.98
N LEU A 142 5.06 -0.17 11.85
CA LEU A 142 6.41 -0.69 12.10
C LEU A 142 6.37 -2.17 12.45
N ARG A 143 5.51 -2.58 13.39
CA ARG A 143 5.33 -3.98 13.79
C ARG A 143 4.88 -4.88 12.63
N LEU A 144 3.95 -4.39 11.80
CA LEU A 144 3.45 -5.15 10.65
C LEU A 144 4.59 -5.44 9.66
N TYR A 145 5.30 -4.38 9.25
CA TYR A 145 6.35 -4.51 8.25
C TYR A 145 7.56 -5.31 8.77
N GLU A 146 8.00 -5.08 10.00
CA GLU A 146 9.10 -5.83 10.61
C GLU A 146 8.75 -7.32 10.79
N ARG A 147 7.53 -7.61 11.27
CA ARG A 147 7.05 -8.99 11.37
C ARG A 147 6.97 -9.67 10.01
N PHE A 148 6.70 -8.92 8.95
CA PHE A 148 6.68 -9.44 7.59
C PHE A 148 8.08 -9.74 7.05
N GLY A 149 9.11 -9.12 7.59
CA GLY A 149 10.50 -9.32 7.20
C GLY A 149 11.19 -8.09 6.61
N PHE A 150 10.55 -6.93 6.65
CA PHE A 150 11.23 -5.68 6.32
C PHE A 150 12.25 -5.33 7.40
N GLU A 151 13.42 -4.89 6.98
CA GLU A 151 14.52 -4.47 7.86
C GLU A 151 14.65 -2.96 7.88
N ARG A 152 14.87 -2.37 9.05
CA ARG A 152 15.21 -0.93 9.14
C ARG A 152 16.62 -0.70 8.60
N THR A 153 16.71 0.09 7.56
CA THR A 153 17.98 0.39 6.87
C THR A 153 18.42 1.83 7.00
N GLY A 154 17.55 2.70 7.50
CA GLY A 154 17.87 4.11 7.68
C GLY A 154 16.87 4.86 8.53
N ILE A 155 17.23 6.10 8.86
CA ILE A 155 16.40 7.05 9.56
C ILE A 155 16.52 8.43 8.90
N LEU A 156 15.39 9.06 8.64
CA LEU A 156 15.26 10.42 8.15
C LEU A 156 14.85 11.29 9.34
N ARG A 157 15.70 12.23 9.73
CA ARG A 157 15.49 13.09 10.90
C ARG A 157 14.55 14.23 10.56
N ASP A 158 13.65 14.56 11.52
CA ASP A 158 12.71 15.68 11.41
C ASP A 158 11.96 15.71 10.07
N TRP A 159 11.55 14.54 9.60
CA TRP A 159 11.09 14.34 8.21
C TRP A 159 9.61 14.64 8.00
N VAL A 160 8.77 14.42 9.01
CA VAL A 160 7.33 14.69 8.94
C VAL A 160 6.89 15.61 10.06
N VAL A 161 5.88 16.40 9.78
CA VAL A 161 5.20 17.24 10.79
C VAL A 161 4.01 16.45 11.34
N THR A 162 3.96 16.30 12.65
CA THR A 162 2.83 15.68 13.35
C THR A 162 1.67 16.66 13.52
N ASP A 163 0.51 16.17 13.90
CA ASP A 163 -0.69 16.97 14.21
C ASP A 163 -0.42 18.04 15.29
N ASN A 164 0.50 17.78 16.22
CA ASN A 164 0.97 18.71 17.24
C ASN A 164 2.00 19.74 16.72
N ARG A 165 2.21 19.84 15.42
CA ARG A 165 3.20 20.72 14.77
C ARG A 165 4.65 20.47 15.25
N ARG A 166 4.95 19.26 15.71
CA ARG A 166 6.31 18.81 16.01
C ARG A 166 6.85 18.01 14.83
N TYR A 167 8.16 18.02 14.68
CA TYR A 167 8.80 17.16 13.72
C TYR A 167 8.96 15.75 14.29
N ALA A 168 8.83 14.76 13.44
CA ALA A 168 9.10 13.37 13.78
C ALA A 168 10.01 12.71 12.74
N ASP A 169 10.80 11.78 13.23
CA ASP A 169 11.68 10.97 12.40
C ASP A 169 10.86 9.93 11.62
N VAL A 170 11.40 9.51 10.50
CA VAL A 170 10.86 8.44 9.66
C VAL A 170 11.89 7.34 9.51
N TYR A 171 11.50 6.10 9.76
CA TYR A 171 12.33 4.95 9.43
C TYR A 171 12.16 4.55 7.97
N VAL A 172 13.28 4.22 7.33
CA VAL A 172 13.30 3.57 6.02
C VAL A 172 13.45 2.08 6.25
N LEU A 173 12.48 1.30 5.78
CA LEU A 173 12.52 -0.15 5.84
C LEU A 173 12.57 -0.72 4.42
N GLN A 174 13.32 -1.80 4.24
CA GLN A 174 13.47 -2.49 2.96
C GLN A 174 13.18 -3.99 3.10
N LEU A 175 12.56 -4.55 2.08
CA LEU A 175 12.43 -5.98 1.87
C LEU A 175 13.12 -6.31 0.55
N ILE A 176 14.25 -7.02 0.64
CA ILE A 176 15.05 -7.41 -0.53
C ILE A 176 14.67 -8.82 -0.94
N ASN A 177 14.35 -9.01 -2.21
CA ASN A 177 14.13 -10.33 -2.75
C ASN A 177 15.46 -11.13 -2.73
N SER A 178 15.55 -12.10 -1.84
CA SER A 178 16.73 -12.98 -1.68
C SER A 178 16.75 -14.14 -2.69
N GLY A 179 15.72 -14.27 -3.52
CA GLY A 179 15.68 -15.24 -4.60
C GLY A 179 16.83 -15.00 -5.56
N LYS A 180 17.50 -16.08 -5.95
CA LYS A 180 18.62 -16.05 -6.91
C LYS A 180 18.20 -15.26 -8.14
N ASP A 181 19.09 -14.39 -8.55
CA ASP A 181 18.95 -13.56 -9.75
C ASP A 181 18.41 -14.37 -10.94
N LEU A 182 17.48 -13.74 -11.65
CA LEU A 182 16.99 -14.24 -12.94
C LEU A 182 18.13 -14.28 -13.95
#